data_0fea42e568bb6b8103579731d368c465
#
_entry.id   0fea42e568bb6b8103579731d368c465
#
_cell.length_a   1.000
_cell.length_b   1.000
_cell.length_c   1.000
_cell.angle_alpha   90.00
_cell.angle_beta   90.00
_cell.angle_gamma   90.00
#
_symmetry.space_group_name_H-M   'P 1'
#
loop_
_entity.id
_entity.type
_entity.pdbx_description
1 polymer ?
#
loop_
_entity_poly.entity_id
_entity_poly.type
_entity_poly.pdbx_seq_one_letter_code
_entity_poly.pdbx_strand_id
1 'polypeptide(L)'
;MHVPLHKTPTLDDTGRTTTSYNMEDAERFVECLEGYDVNILTGHTHYNFNITKSERLREHNIAAVCATWWWTGHTDYAGNHICRDGSPGGYKIFEATGSDVRWYYKSIGKDAGYQFRTYDLNECLLEKSDFCPSASDSDFAKYAFGYDRANDNNEVLINVFDWADDWKIEVTDLSDDSSLAVQRVRTHDPL
;
A
#
# COMPACT_ATOMS: atom_id res chain seq x y z
N MET A 1 8.16 8.70 16.82
CA MET A 1 7.35 9.95 16.80
C MET A 1 5.89 9.58 16.60
N HIS A 2 4.89 10.39 17.03
CA HIS A 2 3.49 10.09 16.73
C HIS A 2 3.09 10.66 15.37
N VAL A 3 3.32 11.94 15.14
CA VAL A 3 3.01 12.62 13.86
C VAL A 3 4.13 12.33 12.85
N PRO A 4 3.79 12.00 11.58
CA PRO A 4 4.79 11.75 10.56
C PRO A 4 5.64 12.99 10.27
N LEU A 5 6.93 12.73 9.98
CA LEU A 5 7.86 13.76 9.51
C LEU A 5 7.47 14.25 8.12
N HIS A 6 7.01 13.33 7.27
CA HIS A 6 6.57 13.62 5.91
C HIS A 6 5.05 13.50 5.75
N LYS A 7 4.51 14.22 4.78
CA LYS A 7 3.13 14.01 4.33
C LYS A 7 2.99 12.66 3.66
N THR A 8 1.77 12.13 3.64
CA THR A 8 1.46 10.90 2.89
C THR A 8 1.98 11.04 1.46
N PRO A 9 2.79 10.07 0.99
CA PRO A 9 3.36 10.15 -0.33
C PRO A 9 2.29 10.02 -1.42
N THR A 10 2.57 10.63 -2.57
CA THR A 10 1.77 10.50 -3.79
C THR A 10 2.68 10.07 -4.93
N LEU A 11 2.10 9.55 -6.00
CA LEU A 11 2.83 9.30 -7.23
C LEU A 11 2.66 10.48 -8.19
N ASP A 12 3.74 10.87 -8.85
CA ASP A 12 3.68 11.76 -10.00
C ASP A 12 3.27 11.00 -11.27
N ASP A 13 3.13 11.72 -12.39
CA ASP A 13 2.73 11.13 -13.68
C ASP A 13 3.75 10.13 -14.25
N THR A 14 4.95 10.08 -13.68
CA THR A 14 6.00 9.11 -14.06
C THR A 14 6.05 7.88 -13.15
N GLY A 15 5.14 7.79 -12.16
CA GLY A 15 5.10 6.71 -11.17
C GLY A 15 6.15 6.84 -10.05
N ARG A 16 6.79 8.02 -9.92
CA ARG A 16 7.74 8.26 -8.82
C ARG A 16 7.01 8.76 -7.58
N THR A 17 7.46 8.28 -6.44
CA THR A 17 6.98 8.78 -5.16
C THR A 17 7.43 10.22 -4.94
N THR A 18 6.46 11.07 -4.62
CA THR A 18 6.69 12.46 -4.21
C THR A 18 6.16 12.67 -2.80
N THR A 19 6.88 13.40 -2.01
CA THR A 19 6.49 13.79 -0.66
C THR A 19 7.11 15.12 -0.28
N SER A 20 6.56 15.75 0.74
CA SER A 20 7.09 16.96 1.37
C SER A 20 7.05 16.82 2.88
N TYR A 21 7.79 17.65 3.59
CA TYR A 21 7.73 17.65 5.03
C TYR A 21 6.35 18.08 5.56
N ASN A 22 5.96 17.48 6.68
CA ASN A 22 4.73 17.77 7.40
C ASN A 22 4.95 18.74 8.57
N MET A 23 6.21 18.84 9.04
CA MET A 23 6.59 19.67 10.19
C MET A 23 7.44 20.86 9.73
N GLU A 24 7.29 22.00 10.39
CA GLU A 24 8.01 23.23 10.04
C GLU A 24 9.54 23.06 10.13
N ASP A 25 10.06 22.51 11.22
CA ASP A 25 11.50 22.34 11.44
C ASP A 25 12.04 20.96 11.00
N ALA A 26 11.35 20.29 10.07
CA ALA A 26 11.71 18.94 9.66
C ALA A 26 13.12 18.83 9.07
N GLU A 27 13.54 19.80 8.27
CA GLU A 27 14.89 19.83 7.68
C GLU A 27 15.96 19.89 8.77
N ARG A 28 15.79 20.77 9.73
CA ARG A 28 16.71 20.89 10.86
C ARG A 28 16.74 19.63 11.73
N PHE A 29 15.59 18.97 11.89
CA PHE A 29 15.54 17.69 12.58
C PHE A 29 16.31 16.62 11.80
N VAL A 30 16.16 16.54 10.49
CA VAL A 30 16.90 15.61 9.62
C VAL A 30 18.41 15.87 9.68
N GLU A 31 18.85 17.13 9.67
CA GLU A 31 20.26 17.51 9.84
C GLU A 31 20.86 16.97 11.15
N CYS A 32 20.07 16.97 12.23
CA CYS A 32 20.51 16.38 13.52
C CYS A 32 20.69 14.86 13.47
N LEU A 33 20.13 14.19 12.47
CA LEU A 33 20.23 12.74 12.30
C LEU A 33 21.38 12.34 11.35
N GLU A 34 22.10 13.30 10.78
CA GLU A 34 23.22 13.02 9.90
C GLU A 34 24.28 12.15 10.59
N GLY A 35 24.78 11.18 9.87
CA GLY A 35 25.79 10.24 10.36
C GLY A 35 25.22 8.99 11.06
N TYR A 36 23.91 8.93 11.28
CA TYR A 36 23.23 7.78 11.85
C TYR A 36 22.42 7.01 10.81
N ASP A 37 22.25 5.72 11.00
CA ASP A 37 21.26 4.91 10.29
C ASP A 37 19.95 4.95 11.09
N VAL A 38 18.94 5.60 10.52
CA VAL A 38 17.73 5.96 11.26
C VAL A 38 16.48 5.38 10.62
N ASN A 39 15.69 4.68 11.43
CA ASN A 39 14.32 4.30 11.11
C ASN A 39 13.36 5.06 12.04
N ILE A 40 12.56 5.95 11.45
CA ILE A 40 11.56 6.75 12.17
C ILE A 40 10.24 6.00 12.10
N LEU A 41 9.70 5.60 13.26
CA LEU A 41 8.38 4.98 13.35
C LEU A 41 7.35 6.04 13.72
N THR A 42 6.31 6.18 12.90
CA THR A 42 5.25 7.16 13.06
C THR A 42 3.87 6.51 12.90
N GLY A 43 2.82 7.24 13.23
CA GLY A 43 1.43 6.82 13.14
C GLY A 43 0.54 8.01 12.77
N HIS A 44 -0.49 8.29 13.57
CA HIS A 44 -1.38 9.45 13.48
C HIS A 44 -2.30 9.48 12.25
N THR A 45 -1.77 9.21 11.07
CA THR A 45 -2.56 9.27 9.81
C THR A 45 -3.51 8.09 9.64
N HIS A 46 -3.27 7.00 10.37
CA HIS A 46 -3.96 5.72 10.24
C HIS A 46 -3.79 5.05 8.87
N TYR A 47 -2.74 5.42 8.12
CA TYR A 47 -2.39 4.82 6.83
C TYR A 47 -1.02 4.17 6.92
N ASN A 48 -0.80 3.11 6.13
CA ASN A 48 0.52 2.57 5.92
C ASN A 48 1.22 3.35 4.81
N PHE A 49 2.44 3.77 5.05
CA PHE A 49 3.37 4.18 3.99
C PHE A 49 4.81 4.13 4.50
N ASN A 50 5.73 3.98 3.57
CA ASN A 50 7.16 4.05 3.83
C ASN A 50 7.78 5.14 2.96
N ILE A 51 8.76 5.84 3.52
CA ILE A 51 9.55 6.84 2.80
C ILE A 51 11.02 6.51 3.01
N THR A 52 11.70 6.21 1.91
CA THR A 52 13.15 6.06 1.86
C THR A 52 13.74 7.38 1.42
N LYS A 53 14.15 8.21 2.38
CA LYS A 53 14.73 9.53 2.10
C LYS A 53 16.16 9.40 1.60
N SER A 54 16.91 8.43 2.14
CA SER A 54 18.27 8.07 1.76
C SER A 54 18.56 6.64 2.18
N GLU A 55 19.74 6.13 1.88
CA GLU A 55 20.17 4.81 2.36
C GLU A 55 20.17 4.70 3.91
N ARG A 56 20.28 5.84 4.59
CA ARG A 56 20.39 5.92 6.06
C ARG A 56 19.15 6.44 6.78
N LEU A 57 18.18 7.01 6.06
CA LEU A 57 16.99 7.58 6.69
C LEU A 57 15.72 7.04 6.04
N ARG A 58 14.98 6.28 6.84
CA ARG A 58 13.66 5.75 6.49
C ARG A 58 12.61 6.21 7.48
N GLU A 59 11.43 6.47 6.99
CA GLU A 59 10.24 6.69 7.81
C GLU A 59 9.20 5.61 7.51
N HIS A 60 8.65 5.03 8.56
CA HIS A 60 7.60 4.03 8.53
C HIS A 60 6.38 4.57 9.23
N ASN A 61 5.38 5.00 8.48
CA ASN A 61 4.08 5.35 9.05
C ASN A 61 3.22 4.10 9.15
N ILE A 62 2.64 3.89 10.31
CA ILE A 62 1.95 2.66 10.67
C ILE A 62 0.47 2.96 10.85
N ALA A 63 -0.39 2.23 10.14
CA ALA A 63 -1.82 2.34 10.27
C ALA A 63 -2.31 1.86 11.64
N ALA A 64 -3.47 2.32 12.05
CA ALA A 64 -4.04 1.97 13.34
C ALA A 64 -4.55 0.53 13.36
N VAL A 65 -4.02 -0.31 14.23
CA VAL A 65 -4.46 -1.72 14.41
C VAL A 65 -5.95 -1.82 14.73
N CYS A 66 -6.52 -0.80 15.37
CA CYS A 66 -7.96 -0.72 15.65
C CYS A 66 -8.82 -0.43 14.40
N ALA A 67 -8.21 -0.39 13.22
CA ALA A 67 -8.88 -0.17 11.94
C ALA A 67 -9.66 1.16 11.81
N THR A 68 -9.38 2.16 12.64
CA THR A 68 -10.02 3.47 12.53
C THR A 68 -9.66 4.12 11.20
N TRP A 69 -10.68 4.53 10.43
CA TRP A 69 -10.61 5.10 9.09
C TRP A 69 -10.14 4.14 7.99
N TRP A 70 -10.17 2.87 8.28
CA TRP A 70 -9.99 1.86 7.26
C TRP A 70 -11.29 1.64 6.50
N TRP A 71 -11.18 1.21 5.27
CA TRP A 71 -12.33 0.86 4.47
C TRP A 71 -12.87 -0.48 4.93
N THR A 72 -14.18 -0.51 5.15
CA THR A 72 -14.91 -1.76 5.25
C THR A 72 -15.51 -2.00 3.88
N GLY A 73 -14.97 -2.92 3.13
CA GLY A 73 -15.53 -3.33 1.87
C GLY A 73 -16.90 -4.00 2.05
N HIS A 74 -17.24 -4.85 1.15
CA HIS A 74 -18.45 -5.66 1.18
C HIS A 74 -18.60 -6.38 2.54
N THR A 75 -19.81 -6.42 3.09
CA THR A 75 -20.10 -7.01 4.42
C THR A 75 -19.72 -8.48 4.54
N ASP A 76 -19.72 -9.22 3.45
CA ASP A 76 -19.35 -10.63 3.38
C ASP A 76 -17.86 -10.85 3.12
N TYR A 77 -17.11 -9.77 2.93
CA TYR A 77 -15.70 -9.84 2.64
C TYR A 77 -14.91 -10.19 3.90
N ALA A 78 -14.49 -11.43 4.01
CA ALA A 78 -13.50 -12.02 4.93
C ALA A 78 -13.42 -11.44 6.37
N GLY A 79 -14.33 -10.58 6.77
CA GLY A 79 -14.36 -9.95 8.09
C GLY A 79 -13.18 -9.00 8.38
N ASN A 80 -12.39 -8.62 7.39
CA ASN A 80 -11.24 -7.74 7.58
C ASN A 80 -11.48 -6.36 6.97
N HIS A 81 -11.18 -5.35 7.76
CA HIS A 81 -11.05 -4.00 7.26
C HIS A 81 -9.80 -3.87 6.40
N ILE A 82 -9.84 -3.00 5.40
CA ILE A 82 -8.74 -2.77 4.47
C ILE A 82 -8.19 -1.37 4.68
N CYS A 83 -6.89 -1.26 4.82
CA CYS A 83 -6.20 0.01 4.88
C CYS A 83 -6.31 0.73 3.52
N ARG A 84 -6.07 2.04 3.51
CA ARG A 84 -6.20 2.87 2.30
C ARG A 84 -5.24 2.47 1.16
N ASP A 85 -4.12 1.84 1.48
CA ASP A 85 -3.17 1.27 0.52
C ASP A 85 -3.59 -0.12 0.01
N GLY A 86 -4.77 -0.60 0.38
CA GLY A 86 -5.26 -1.93 0.07
C GLY A 86 -4.70 -3.04 0.95
N SER A 87 -3.83 -2.73 1.91
CA SER A 87 -3.35 -3.73 2.87
C SER A 87 -4.50 -4.26 3.73
N PRO A 88 -4.58 -5.56 3.97
CA PRO A 88 -5.55 -6.13 4.90
C PRO A 88 -5.25 -5.69 6.34
N GLY A 89 -6.19 -5.85 7.24
CA GLY A 89 -5.97 -5.55 8.66
C GLY A 89 -4.70 -6.21 9.19
N GLY A 90 -3.82 -5.42 9.80
CA GLY A 90 -2.51 -5.91 10.18
C GLY A 90 -1.65 -4.91 10.96
N TYR A 91 -0.38 -5.22 11.05
CA TYR A 91 0.63 -4.42 11.73
C TYR A 91 2.03 -4.70 11.17
N LYS A 92 2.98 -3.81 11.42
CA LYS A 92 4.36 -4.01 11.01
C LYS A 92 5.15 -4.72 12.13
N ILE A 93 5.99 -5.66 11.74
CA ILE A 93 6.98 -6.27 12.60
C ILE A 93 8.35 -5.71 12.22
N PHE A 94 9.09 -5.25 13.22
CA PHE A 94 10.47 -4.81 13.08
C PHE A 94 11.39 -5.75 13.83
N GLU A 95 12.42 -6.23 13.15
CA GLU A 95 13.45 -7.09 13.70
C GLU A 95 14.78 -6.34 13.66
N ALA A 96 15.39 -6.13 14.81
CA ALA A 96 16.66 -5.44 14.91
C ALA A 96 17.75 -6.39 15.43
N THR A 97 18.86 -6.50 14.69
CA THR A 97 20.04 -7.26 15.08
C THR A 97 21.29 -6.39 14.91
N GLY A 98 21.79 -5.86 16.00
CA GLY A 98 22.83 -4.82 15.94
C GLY A 98 22.30 -3.56 15.26
N SER A 99 22.93 -3.16 14.15
CA SER A 99 22.51 -2.04 13.31
C SER A 99 21.59 -2.43 12.17
N ASP A 100 21.38 -3.73 11.92
CA ASP A 100 20.51 -4.22 10.86
C ASP A 100 19.05 -4.18 11.33
N VAL A 101 18.19 -3.46 10.62
CA VAL A 101 16.76 -3.36 10.89
C VAL A 101 16.00 -3.84 9.66
N ARG A 102 15.20 -4.87 9.86
CA ARG A 102 14.29 -5.42 8.84
C ARG A 102 12.87 -5.25 9.29
N TRP A 103 11.95 -5.17 8.34
CA TRP A 103 10.53 -5.10 8.65
C TRP A 103 9.71 -5.84 7.61
N TYR A 104 8.52 -6.22 8.00
CA TYR A 104 7.52 -6.75 7.11
C TYR A 104 6.11 -6.47 7.65
N TYR A 105 5.14 -6.47 6.76
CA TYR A 105 3.74 -6.36 7.12
C TYR A 105 3.21 -7.72 7.58
N LYS A 106 2.47 -7.75 8.68
CA LYS A 106 1.84 -8.96 9.20
C LYS A 106 0.33 -8.81 9.22
N SER A 107 -0.33 -9.40 8.22
CA SER A 107 -1.79 -9.47 8.15
C SER A 107 -2.35 -10.36 9.24
N ILE A 108 -3.43 -9.92 9.90
CA ILE A 108 -4.12 -10.68 10.93
C ILE A 108 -4.69 -11.96 10.32
N GLY A 109 -4.46 -13.09 10.97
CA GLY A 109 -4.96 -14.39 10.51
C GLY A 109 -4.27 -14.96 9.27
N LYS A 110 -3.22 -14.32 8.75
CA LYS A 110 -2.44 -14.81 7.60
C LYS A 110 -1.01 -15.11 8.00
N ASP A 111 -0.32 -15.93 7.21
CA ASP A 111 1.11 -16.19 7.40
C ASP A 111 1.96 -14.94 7.11
N ALA A 112 3.19 -14.92 7.62
CA ALA A 112 4.13 -13.82 7.40
C ALA A 112 4.49 -13.64 5.91
N GLY A 113 4.40 -14.68 5.11
CA GLY A 113 4.62 -14.63 3.66
C GLY A 113 3.49 -13.98 2.86
N TYR A 114 2.35 -13.68 3.47
CA TYR A 114 1.24 -12.99 2.79
C TYR A 114 1.51 -11.49 2.73
N GLN A 115 2.29 -11.08 1.72
CA GLN A 115 2.80 -9.71 1.56
C GLN A 115 2.15 -8.95 0.39
N PHE A 116 1.37 -9.62 -0.42
CA PHE A 116 0.71 -9.00 -1.58
C PHE A 116 -0.59 -9.73 -1.92
N ARG A 117 -1.40 -9.09 -2.75
CA ARG A 117 -2.60 -9.65 -3.36
C ARG A 117 -2.55 -9.45 -4.86
N THR A 118 -3.04 -10.42 -5.61
CA THR A 118 -3.11 -10.37 -7.07
C THR A 118 -4.56 -10.38 -7.54
N TYR A 119 -4.81 -9.70 -8.64
CA TYR A 119 -6.09 -9.68 -9.31
C TYR A 119 -5.87 -9.95 -10.79
N ASP A 120 -6.54 -10.94 -11.34
CA ASP A 120 -6.69 -11.09 -12.77
C ASP A 120 -7.69 -10.02 -13.23
N LEU A 121 -7.22 -9.02 -13.98
CA LEU A 121 -8.08 -7.91 -14.37
C LEU A 121 -9.14 -8.33 -15.41
N ASN A 122 -8.97 -9.46 -16.09
CA ASN A 122 -10.01 -10.01 -16.96
C ASN A 122 -11.21 -10.55 -16.15
N GLU A 123 -10.98 -10.94 -14.88
CA GLU A 123 -11.99 -11.47 -13.97
C GLU A 123 -12.52 -10.41 -12.98
N CYS A 124 -11.87 -9.24 -12.90
CA CYS A 124 -12.29 -8.15 -12.03
C CYS A 124 -13.45 -7.36 -12.63
N LEU A 125 -14.65 -7.86 -12.49
CA LEU A 125 -15.86 -7.16 -12.87
C LEU A 125 -16.73 -6.90 -11.65
N LEU A 126 -16.93 -5.63 -11.32
CA LEU A 126 -17.84 -5.22 -10.26
C LEU A 126 -19.25 -5.07 -10.83
N GLU A 127 -20.21 -5.76 -10.26
CA GLU A 127 -21.61 -5.64 -10.62
C GLU A 127 -22.38 -4.80 -9.59
N LYS A 128 -23.15 -3.83 -10.10
CA LYS A 128 -23.97 -2.96 -9.22
C LYS A 128 -24.92 -3.73 -8.32
N SER A 129 -25.49 -4.83 -8.83
CA SER A 129 -26.39 -5.71 -8.10
C SER A 129 -25.78 -6.24 -6.80
N ASP A 130 -24.48 -6.47 -6.80
CA ASP A 130 -23.79 -7.13 -5.69
C ASP A 130 -23.30 -6.14 -4.64
N PHE A 131 -22.90 -4.95 -5.08
CA PHE A 131 -22.25 -3.96 -4.19
C PHE A 131 -23.17 -2.82 -3.76
N CYS A 132 -23.98 -2.29 -4.66
CA CYS A 132 -24.86 -1.16 -4.35
C CYS A 132 -26.11 -1.12 -5.26
N PRO A 133 -27.03 -2.08 -5.11
CA PRO A 133 -28.18 -2.23 -6.01
C PRO A 133 -29.10 -1.00 -6.07
N SER A 134 -29.09 -0.17 -5.02
CA SER A 134 -29.90 1.07 -4.95
C SER A 134 -29.22 2.30 -5.55
N ALA A 135 -27.94 2.23 -5.93
CA ALA A 135 -27.25 3.36 -6.53
C ALA A 135 -27.75 3.61 -7.98
N SER A 136 -27.61 4.85 -8.44
CA SER A 136 -27.76 5.13 -9.87
C SER A 136 -26.61 4.51 -10.68
N ASP A 137 -26.81 4.24 -11.98
CA ASP A 137 -25.73 3.68 -12.82
C ASP A 137 -24.56 4.64 -12.94
N SER A 138 -24.83 5.95 -12.96
CA SER A 138 -23.77 6.96 -12.98
C SER A 138 -22.95 7.03 -11.70
N ASP A 139 -23.59 6.86 -10.55
CA ASP A 139 -22.88 6.83 -9.26
C ASP A 139 -22.07 5.53 -9.13
N PHE A 140 -22.65 4.40 -9.53
CA PHE A 140 -21.92 3.15 -9.55
C PHE A 140 -20.65 3.23 -10.40
N ALA A 141 -20.77 3.65 -11.67
CA ALA A 141 -19.63 3.78 -12.57
C ALA A 141 -18.55 4.72 -12.05
N LYS A 142 -18.96 5.82 -11.36
CA LYS A 142 -18.02 6.75 -10.75
C LYS A 142 -17.17 6.13 -9.65
N TYR A 143 -17.76 5.27 -8.84
CA TYR A 143 -17.08 4.66 -7.69
C TYR A 143 -16.52 3.25 -7.98
N ALA A 144 -16.88 2.64 -9.08
CA ALA A 144 -16.29 1.40 -9.57
C ALA A 144 -14.87 1.58 -10.15
N PHE A 145 -14.46 2.84 -10.41
CA PHE A 145 -13.11 3.18 -10.88
C PHE A 145 -12.63 2.41 -12.13
N GLY A 146 -13.57 2.04 -13.00
CA GLY A 146 -13.29 1.29 -14.23
C GLY A 146 -13.47 -0.23 -14.12
N TYR A 147 -13.64 -0.75 -12.91
CA TYR A 147 -13.94 -2.18 -12.68
C TYR A 147 -15.40 -2.56 -12.95
N ASP A 148 -16.24 -1.63 -13.41
CA ASP A 148 -17.60 -1.86 -13.92
C ASP A 148 -17.63 -2.32 -15.38
N ARG A 149 -16.47 -2.58 -15.99
CA ARG A 149 -16.30 -2.98 -17.38
C ARG A 149 -15.39 -4.20 -17.49
N ALA A 150 -15.76 -5.09 -18.40
CA ALA A 150 -14.90 -6.22 -18.74
C ALA A 150 -13.54 -5.72 -19.29
N ASN A 151 -12.48 -6.35 -18.87
CA ASN A 151 -11.12 -6.16 -19.34
C ASN A 151 -10.65 -7.47 -20.00
N ASP A 152 -10.01 -7.40 -21.14
CA ASP A 152 -9.45 -8.53 -21.89
C ASP A 152 -7.98 -8.33 -22.27
N ASN A 153 -7.29 -7.43 -21.56
CA ASN A 153 -5.89 -7.06 -21.83
C ASN A 153 -4.87 -8.10 -21.31
N ASN A 154 -5.30 -9.13 -20.59
CA ASN A 154 -4.43 -10.11 -19.94
C ASN A 154 -3.42 -9.46 -18.96
N GLU A 155 -3.93 -8.54 -18.15
CA GLU A 155 -3.15 -7.86 -17.13
C GLU A 155 -3.45 -8.41 -15.75
N VAL A 156 -2.42 -8.52 -14.91
CA VAL A 156 -2.53 -8.85 -13.50
C VAL A 156 -2.15 -7.63 -12.67
N LEU A 157 -3.07 -7.19 -11.83
CA LEU A 157 -2.77 -6.16 -10.83
C LEU A 157 -2.19 -6.81 -9.57
N ILE A 158 -1.07 -6.29 -9.10
CA ILE A 158 -0.41 -6.74 -7.87
C ILE A 158 -0.43 -5.60 -6.86
N ASN A 159 -1.16 -5.77 -5.77
CA ASN A 159 -1.11 -4.86 -4.62
C ASN A 159 -0.11 -5.40 -3.60
N VAL A 160 1.05 -4.77 -3.50
CA VAL A 160 2.07 -5.11 -2.49
C VAL A 160 1.80 -4.31 -1.23
N PHE A 161 1.56 -5.01 -0.13
CA PHE A 161 1.20 -4.39 1.15
C PHE A 161 2.39 -3.63 1.73
N ASP A 162 2.10 -2.44 2.26
CA ASP A 162 3.10 -1.62 2.93
C ASP A 162 4.36 -1.35 2.08
N TRP A 163 4.15 -1.07 0.79
CA TRP A 163 5.19 -0.84 -0.19
C TRP A 163 6.28 0.14 0.27
N ALA A 164 7.53 -0.17 -0.06
CA ALA A 164 8.67 0.74 0.08
C ALA A 164 9.38 0.92 -1.28
N ASP A 165 9.82 2.14 -1.59
CA ASP A 165 10.37 2.49 -2.91
C ASP A 165 11.69 1.79 -3.25
N ASP A 166 12.39 1.27 -2.26
CA ASP A 166 13.62 0.48 -2.43
C ASP A 166 13.36 -1.02 -2.62
N TRP A 167 12.09 -1.44 -2.64
CA TRP A 167 11.73 -2.82 -2.94
C TRP A 167 11.70 -3.07 -4.44
N LYS A 168 11.99 -4.30 -4.82
CA LYS A 168 11.94 -4.78 -6.20
C LYS A 168 10.90 -5.88 -6.34
N ILE A 169 10.11 -5.79 -7.39
CA ILE A 169 9.17 -6.84 -7.78
C ILE A 169 9.70 -7.54 -9.01
N GLU A 170 9.75 -8.85 -8.96
CA GLU A 170 10.07 -9.73 -10.09
C GLU A 170 8.89 -10.68 -10.29
N VAL A 171 8.45 -10.80 -11.52
CA VAL A 171 7.35 -11.69 -11.89
C VAL A 171 7.86 -12.63 -12.97
N THR A 172 7.66 -13.93 -12.79
CA THR A 172 8.11 -14.98 -13.70
C THR A 172 6.91 -15.80 -14.16
N ASP A 173 6.80 -16.01 -15.46
CA ASP A 173 5.88 -16.99 -16.01
C ASP A 173 6.44 -18.39 -15.73
N LEU A 174 5.67 -19.19 -15.01
CA LEU A 174 6.10 -20.54 -14.62
C LEU A 174 5.98 -21.56 -15.77
N SER A 175 5.39 -21.19 -16.90
CA SER A 175 5.26 -22.08 -18.04
C SER A 175 6.54 -22.18 -18.87
N ASP A 176 7.35 -21.12 -18.90
CA ASP A 176 8.55 -21.01 -19.72
C ASP A 176 9.74 -20.33 -19.02
N ASP A 177 9.60 -20.03 -17.71
CA ASP A 177 10.56 -19.30 -16.88
C ASP A 177 10.91 -17.89 -17.39
N SER A 178 10.06 -17.28 -18.21
CA SER A 178 10.30 -15.93 -18.72
C SER A 178 9.95 -14.87 -17.68
N SER A 179 10.72 -13.78 -17.68
CA SER A 179 10.43 -12.61 -16.83
C SER A 179 9.35 -11.76 -17.48
N LEU A 180 8.32 -11.42 -16.73
CA LEU A 180 7.26 -10.54 -17.16
C LEU A 180 7.58 -9.09 -16.81
N ALA A 181 7.15 -8.17 -17.68
CA ALA A 181 7.32 -6.74 -17.46
C ALA A 181 6.40 -6.28 -16.32
N VAL A 182 6.96 -5.51 -15.38
CA VAL A 182 6.23 -4.94 -14.26
C VAL A 182 6.27 -3.43 -14.36
N GLN A 183 5.10 -2.79 -14.26
CA GLN A 183 4.96 -1.34 -14.24
C GLN A 183 4.23 -0.91 -12.96
N ARG A 184 4.74 0.12 -12.30
CA ARG A 184 4.05 0.73 -11.16
C ARG A 184 2.93 1.65 -11.67
N VAL A 185 1.74 1.44 -11.19
CA VAL A 185 0.55 2.22 -11.56
C VAL A 185 -0.13 2.78 -10.31
N ARG A 186 -0.84 3.89 -10.50
CA ARG A 186 -1.73 4.42 -9.48
C ARG A 186 -3.16 4.04 -9.85
N THR A 187 -3.73 3.14 -9.09
CA THR A 187 -5.10 2.69 -9.29
C THR A 187 -5.76 2.42 -7.95
N HIS A 188 -7.04 2.06 -7.98
CA HIS A 188 -7.75 1.57 -6.83
C HIS A 188 -7.61 0.05 -6.73
N ASP A 189 -7.60 -0.47 -5.50
CA ASP A 189 -7.70 -1.90 -5.25
C ASP A 189 -9.12 -2.36 -5.64
N PRO A 190 -9.29 -3.44 -6.43
CA PRO A 190 -10.62 -3.93 -6.84
C PRO A 190 -11.51 -4.44 -5.71
N LEU A 191 -10.95 -4.58 -4.52
CA LEU A 191 -11.60 -5.17 -3.36
C LEU A 191 -12.44 -4.16 -2.57
#